data_b1249c72c62c039fed3cfabf5a087359
#
_entry.id   b1249c72c62c039fed3cfabf5a087359
#
_cell.length_a   1.000
_cell.length_b   1.000
_cell.length_c   1.000
_cell.angle_alpha   90.00
_cell.angle_beta   90.00
_cell.angle_gamma   90.00
#
_symmetry.space_group_name_H-M   'P 1'
#
loop_
_entity.id
_entity.type
_entity.pdbx_description
1 polymer ?
#
loop_
_entity_poly.entity_id
_entity_poly.type
_entity_poly.pdbx_seq_one_letter_code
_entity_poly.pdbx_strand_id
1 'polypeptide(L)' 'MIQEFQIRVLPEQAANEQSLKQFIGHDKGLDIRTIHALRILKRSIDARQRTIYVNLKVRLYINEMPQDLSLIHI' A
#
# COMPACT_ATOMS: atom_id res chain seq x y z
N MET A 1 2.04 14.56 -2.18
CA MET A 1 3.04 14.09 -1.22
C MET A 1 3.22 12.59 -1.36
N ILE A 2 4.45 12.14 -1.51
CA ILE A 2 4.76 10.72 -1.65
C ILE A 2 5.33 10.22 -0.34
N GLN A 3 4.78 9.13 0.18
CA GLN A 3 5.27 8.51 1.41
C GLN A 3 5.43 7.01 1.22
N GLU A 4 6.44 6.46 1.85
CA GLU A 4 6.70 5.02 1.82
C GLU A 4 6.55 4.46 3.23
N PHE A 5 5.87 3.32 3.32
CA PHE A 5 5.65 2.64 4.58
C PHE A 5 5.95 1.16 4.45
N GLN A 6 6.34 0.55 5.57
CA GLN A 6 6.39 -0.89 5.68
C GLN A 6 5.22 -1.35 6.54
N ILE A 7 4.46 -2.29 6.01
CA ILE A 7 3.29 -2.81 6.71
C ILE A 7 3.34 -4.33 6.75
N ARG A 8 2.66 -4.88 7.73
CA ARG A 8 2.53 -6.32 7.90
C ARG A 8 1.05 -6.65 7.89
N VAL A 9 0.62 -7.44 6.91
CA VAL A 9 -0.80 -7.70 6.69
C VAL A 9 -1.03 -9.19 6.49
N LEU A 10 -2.29 -9.61 6.59
CA LEU A 10 -2.67 -10.97 6.23
C LEU A 10 -2.67 -11.12 4.71
N PRO A 11 -2.46 -12.36 4.21
CA PRO A 11 -2.46 -12.59 2.75
C PRO A 11 -3.75 -12.12 2.07
N GLU A 12 -4.87 -12.21 2.76
CA GLU A 12 -6.16 -11.76 2.24
C GLU A 12 -6.15 -10.25 1.97
N GLN A 13 -5.57 -9.49 2.89
CA GLN A 13 -5.46 -8.05 2.75
C GLN A 13 -4.48 -7.68 1.66
N ALA A 14 -3.39 -8.44 1.54
CA ALA A 14 -2.38 -8.19 0.53
C ALA A 14 -2.89 -8.45 -0.88
N ALA A 15 -3.87 -9.32 -1.03
CA ALA A 15 -4.44 -9.66 -2.33
C ALA A 15 -5.40 -8.60 -2.86
N ASN A 16 -5.86 -7.67 -2.01
CA ASN A 16 -6.84 -6.66 -2.40
C ASN A 16 -6.27 -5.27 -2.11
N GLU A 17 -6.05 -4.50 -3.17
CA GLU A 17 -5.50 -3.15 -3.05
C GLU A 17 -6.39 -2.23 -2.23
N GLN A 18 -7.70 -2.35 -2.37
CA GLN A 18 -8.63 -1.52 -1.63
C GLN A 18 -8.57 -1.82 -0.13
N SER A 19 -8.46 -3.09 0.23
CA SER A 19 -8.27 -3.48 1.63
C SER A 19 -6.95 -2.94 2.19
N LEU A 20 -5.89 -2.95 1.38
CA LEU A 20 -4.61 -2.36 1.79
C LEU A 20 -4.73 -0.87 2.05
N LYS A 21 -5.42 -0.15 1.18
CA LYS A 21 -5.63 1.30 1.37
C LYS A 21 -6.38 1.57 2.67
N GLN A 22 -7.42 0.81 2.94
CA GLN A 22 -8.20 0.96 4.17
C GLN A 22 -7.34 0.64 5.41
N PHE A 23 -6.56 -0.42 5.34
CA PHE A 23 -5.68 -0.80 6.42
C PHE A 23 -4.65 0.31 6.71
N ILE A 24 -4.00 0.81 5.66
CA ILE A 24 -2.98 1.84 5.81
C ILE A 24 -3.61 3.14 6.33
N GLY A 25 -4.76 3.50 5.79
CA GLY A 25 -5.47 4.69 6.24
C GLY A 25 -5.80 4.64 7.73
N HIS A 26 -6.27 3.49 8.18
CA HIS A 26 -6.59 3.30 9.59
C HIS A 26 -5.33 3.27 10.46
N ASP A 27 -4.32 2.52 10.04
CA ASP A 27 -3.10 2.31 10.81
C ASP A 27 -2.28 3.61 10.93
N LYS A 28 -2.21 4.38 9.86
CA LYS A 28 -1.42 5.62 9.80
C LYS A 28 -2.24 6.88 10.05
N GLY A 29 -3.55 6.74 10.25
CA GLY A 29 -4.41 7.89 10.46
C GLY A 29 -4.57 8.78 9.24
N LEU A 30 -4.52 8.18 8.04
CA LEU A 30 -4.68 8.91 6.79
C LEU A 30 -6.10 8.75 6.26
N ASP A 31 -6.58 9.78 5.56
CA ASP A 31 -7.86 9.71 4.86
C ASP A 31 -7.66 8.97 3.54
N ILE A 32 -8.38 7.86 3.36
CA ILE A 32 -8.23 7.05 2.13
C ILE A 32 -8.59 7.84 0.88
N ARG A 33 -9.41 8.89 1.03
CA ARG A 33 -9.77 9.74 -0.10
C ARG A 33 -8.60 10.57 -0.61
N THR A 34 -7.60 10.80 0.23
CA THR A 34 -6.40 11.53 -0.19
C THR A 34 -5.35 10.62 -0.83
N ILE A 35 -5.51 9.30 -0.70
CA ILE A 35 -4.60 8.33 -1.31
C ILE A 35 -5.01 8.12 -2.75
N HIS A 36 -4.30 8.74 -3.69
CA HIS A 36 -4.62 8.65 -5.10
C HIS A 36 -4.11 7.38 -5.75
N ALA A 37 -2.98 6.86 -5.27
CA ALA A 37 -2.43 5.62 -5.80
C ALA A 37 -1.59 4.93 -4.73
N LEU A 38 -1.47 3.63 -4.87
CA LEU A 38 -0.66 2.80 -4.00
C LEU A 38 0.16 1.85 -4.87
N ARG A 39 1.47 1.78 -4.61
CA ARG A 39 2.35 0.84 -5.28
C ARG A 39 3.04 -0.05 -4.26
N ILE A 40 3.11 -1.33 -4.58
CA ILE A 40 3.86 -2.29 -3.77
C ILE A 40 5.27 -2.34 -4.34
N LEU A 41 6.25 -1.91 -3.54
CA LEU A 41 7.65 -1.86 -3.95
C LEU A 41 8.37 -3.15 -3.63
N LYS A 42 8.00 -3.78 -2.51
CA LYS A 42 8.62 -5.01 -2.08
C LYS A 42 7.59 -5.86 -1.35
N ARG A 43 7.69 -7.16 -1.53
CA ARG A 43 6.79 -8.11 -0.90
C ARG A 43 7.60 -9.29 -0.39
N SER A 44 7.38 -9.66 0.87
CA SER A 44 7.97 -10.87 1.43
C SER A 44 6.96 -11.56 2.32
N ILE A 45 7.06 -12.88 2.40
CA ILE A 45 6.14 -13.69 3.18
C ILE A 45 6.87 -14.16 4.42
N ASP A 46 6.24 -13.94 5.59
CA ASP A 46 6.74 -14.42 6.85
C ASP A 46 5.84 -15.57 7.32
N ALA A 47 6.38 -16.79 7.28
CA ALA A 47 5.65 -18.00 7.65
C ALA A 47 6.25 -18.68 8.87
N ARG A 48 6.95 -17.93 9.72
CA ARG A 48 7.63 -18.50 10.89
C ARG A 48 6.66 -18.92 12.00
N GLN A 49 5.47 -18.35 12.01
CA GLN A 49 4.45 -18.60 13.01
C GLN A 49 3.28 -19.33 12.37
N ARG A 50 2.32 -19.71 13.20
CA ARG A 50 1.09 -20.38 12.71
C ARG A 50 0.33 -19.50 11.73
N THR A 51 0.34 -18.19 11.97
CA THR A 51 -0.29 -17.23 11.09
C THR A 51 0.73 -16.75 10.07
N ILE A 52 0.37 -16.82 8.79
CA ILE A 52 1.21 -16.32 7.72
C ILE A 52 0.95 -14.84 7.56
N TYR A 53 2.01 -14.04 7.55
CA TYR A 53 1.92 -12.61 7.33
C TYR A 53 2.68 -12.23 6.06
N VAL A 54 2.19 -11.19 5.40
CA VAL A 54 2.87 -10.62 4.23
C VAL A 54 3.42 -9.26 4.64
N ASN A 55 4.73 -9.12 4.51
CA ASN A 55 5.41 -7.84 4.74
C ASN A 55 5.49 -7.10 3.41
N LEU A 56 4.95 -5.90 3.38
CA LEU A 56 4.90 -5.08 2.18
C LEU A 56 5.59 -3.76 2.42
N LYS A 57 6.39 -3.35 1.45
CA LYS A 57 6.86 -1.97 1.37
C LYS A 57 6.02 -1.29 0.30
N VAL A 58 5.28 -0.28 0.70
CA VAL A 58 4.32 0.39 -0.18
C VAL A 58 4.69 1.86 -0.33
N ARG A 59 4.37 2.39 -1.50
CA ARG A 59 4.50 3.82 -1.78
C ARG A 59 3.10 4.38 -2.00
N LEU A 60 2.78 5.43 -1.24
CA LEU A 60 1.49 6.10 -1.35
C LEU A 60 1.67 7.45 -2.03
N TYR A 61 0.79 7.74 -2.97
CA TYR A 61 0.70 9.03 -3.62
C TYR A 61 -0.48 9.78 -3.01
N ILE A 62 -0.17 10.71 -2.10
CA ILE A 62 -1.17 11.43 -1.32
C ILE A 62 -1.35 12.80 -1.93
N ASN A 63 -2.58 13.09 -2.36
CA ASN A 63 -2.94 14.36 -3.01
C ASN A 63 -2.16 14.62 -4.30
N GLU A 64 -1.62 13.56 -4.93
CA GLU A 64 -0.96 13.69 -6.23
C GLU A 64 -1.01 12.38 -6.99
N MET A 65 -0.86 12.46 -8.30
CA MET A 65 -0.86 11.30 -9.18
C MET A 65 0.58 10.87 -9.47
N PRO A 66 0.83 9.57 -9.70
CA PRO A 66 2.14 9.10 -10.13
C PRO A 66 2.53 9.76 -11.46
N GLN A 67 3.80 10.19 -11.55
CA GLN A 67 4.28 10.88 -12.76
C GLN A 67 4.27 9.99 -13.99
N ASP A 68 4.52 8.69 -13.79
CA ASP A 68 4.51 7.74 -14.90
C ASP A 68 3.13 7.63 -15.54
N LEU A 69 2.06 7.81 -14.77
CA LEU A 69 0.71 7.86 -15.32
C LEU A 69 0.49 9.12 -16.14
N SER A 70 1.07 10.23 -15.74
CA SER A 70 0.99 11.48 -16.48
C SER A 70 1.65 11.35 -17.85
N LEU A 71 2.77 10.63 -17.92
CA LEU A 71 3.47 10.43 -19.16
C LEU A 71 2.70 9.57 -20.16
N ILE A 72 1.88 8.67 -19.67
CA ILE A 72 1.11 7.77 -20.52
C ILE A 72 0.01 8.55 -21.27
N HIS A 73 -0.45 9.62 -20.71
CA HIS A 73 -1.54 10.41 -21.29
C HIS A 73 -1.09 11.44 -22.30
N ILE A 74 0.18 11.55 -22.49
CA ILE A 74 0.75 12.44 -23.50
C ILE A 74 0.94 11.68 -24.80
#